data_fae5a530b83e19a44a85f8efd46cc2f3
#
_entry.id   fae5a530b83e19a44a85f8efd46cc2f3
#
_cell.length_a   1.000
_cell.length_b   1.000
_cell.length_c   1.000
_cell.angle_alpha   90.00
_cell.angle_beta   90.00
_cell.angle_gamma   90.00
#
_symmetry.space_group_name_H-M   'P 1'
#
loop_
_entity.id
_entity.type
_entity.pdbx_description
1 polymer ?
#
loop_
_entity_poly.entity_id
_entity_poly.type
_entity_poly.pdbx_seq_one_letter_code
_entity_poly.pdbx_strand_id
1 'polypeptide(L)'
;IQSLTMTTSVYESLPSPAAGLLQLARLQAGITQQELAARADVDRSMISAYEHGRRQPTLPTLMRLLKAAGFELRMHLVPYDDHDDVLAAREQARPAAEREAWERRQRERLEAIEPKPNRRASTRIR
;
A
#
# COMPACT_ATOMS: atom_id res chain seq x y z
N ILE A 1 6.97 3.93 16.00
CA ILE A 1 6.19 3.87 14.76
C ILE A 1 5.96 2.40 14.41
N GLN A 2 4.72 2.00 14.45
CA GLN A 2 4.34 0.63 14.15
C GLN A 2 3.91 0.51 12.69
N SER A 3 4.40 -0.50 12.02
CA SER A 3 3.96 -0.86 10.68
C SER A 3 2.69 -1.69 10.76
N LEU A 4 1.72 -1.35 9.95
CA LEU A 4 0.48 -2.11 9.81
C LEU A 4 0.54 -2.93 8.55
N THR A 5 0.37 -4.25 8.69
CA THR A 5 0.35 -5.17 7.55
C THR A 5 -0.95 -5.95 7.59
N MET A 6 -1.62 -6.02 6.45
CA MET A 6 -2.84 -6.81 6.28
C MET A 6 -2.58 -7.96 5.33
N THR A 7 -3.01 -9.16 5.72
CA THR A 7 -2.94 -10.34 4.86
C THR A 7 -4.15 -10.38 3.92
N THR A 8 -4.04 -11.14 2.84
CA THR A 8 -5.14 -11.35 1.88
C THR A 8 -6.41 -11.84 2.57
N SER A 9 -6.28 -12.73 3.55
CA SER A 9 -7.39 -13.27 4.32
C SER A 9 -8.18 -12.18 5.05
N VAL A 10 -7.50 -11.15 5.56
CA VAL A 10 -8.15 -10.01 6.23
C VAL A 10 -8.88 -9.15 5.21
N TYR A 11 -8.32 -8.92 4.04
CA TYR A 11 -8.96 -8.14 2.99
C TYR A 11 -10.27 -8.77 2.50
N GLU A 12 -10.32 -10.10 2.40
CA GLU A 12 -11.53 -10.80 1.96
C GLU A 12 -12.71 -10.65 2.91
N SER A 13 -12.43 -10.45 4.20
CA SER A 13 -13.47 -10.29 5.21
C SER A 13 -13.98 -8.85 5.38
N LEU A 14 -13.34 -7.89 4.71
CA LEU A 14 -13.68 -6.47 4.83
C LEU A 14 -14.51 -5.99 3.63
N PRO A 15 -15.34 -4.93 3.82
CA PRO A 15 -16.10 -4.32 2.72
C PRO A 15 -15.21 -3.85 1.58
N SER A 16 -14.00 -3.36 1.92
CA SER A 16 -12.99 -3.00 0.94
C SER A 16 -11.63 -2.92 1.63
N PRO A 17 -10.51 -3.11 0.90
CA PRO A 17 -9.18 -2.93 1.48
C PRO A 17 -8.96 -1.52 2.03
N ALA A 18 -9.47 -0.49 1.35
CA ALA A 18 -9.35 0.90 1.79
C ALA A 18 -10.10 1.14 3.11
N ALA A 19 -11.30 0.58 3.24
CA ALA A 19 -12.08 0.69 4.47
C ALA A 19 -11.33 0.08 5.66
N GLY A 20 -10.78 -1.11 5.45
CA GLY A 20 -10.02 -1.81 6.48
C GLY A 20 -8.75 -1.08 6.90
N LEU A 21 -7.99 -0.59 5.94
CA LEU A 21 -6.76 0.17 6.21
C LEU A 21 -7.06 1.45 6.99
N LEU A 22 -8.07 2.18 6.57
CA LEU A 22 -8.44 3.45 7.20
C LEU A 22 -8.90 3.23 8.64
N GLN A 23 -9.78 2.26 8.86
CA GLN A 23 -10.26 1.93 10.19
C GLN A 23 -9.13 1.44 11.10
N LEU A 24 -8.27 0.57 10.59
CA LEU A 24 -7.13 0.05 11.33
C LEU A 24 -6.17 1.18 11.73
N ALA A 25 -5.83 2.07 10.83
CA ALA A 25 -4.95 3.20 11.10
C ALA A 25 -5.55 4.13 12.16
N ARG A 26 -6.83 4.44 12.03
CA ARG A 26 -7.52 5.29 12.99
C ARG A 26 -7.56 4.68 14.39
N LEU A 27 -7.91 3.40 14.49
CA LEU A 27 -7.95 2.68 15.76
C LEU A 27 -6.56 2.55 16.39
N GLN A 28 -5.55 2.28 15.58
CA GLN A 28 -4.17 2.21 16.03
C GLN A 28 -3.67 3.56 16.55
N ALA A 29 -4.09 4.65 15.93
CA ALA A 29 -3.78 6.00 16.37
C ALA A 29 -4.56 6.41 17.63
N GLY A 30 -5.61 5.67 17.99
CA GLY A 30 -6.44 5.97 19.14
C GLY A 30 -7.32 7.21 18.98
N ILE A 31 -7.71 7.54 17.76
CA ILE A 31 -8.52 8.72 17.47
C ILE A 31 -9.92 8.34 16.97
N THR A 32 -10.87 9.24 17.17
CA THR A 32 -12.23 9.08 16.70
C THR A 32 -12.36 9.44 15.22
N GLN A 33 -13.47 9.04 14.59
CA GLN A 33 -13.78 9.45 13.22
C GLN A 33 -13.80 10.98 13.08
N GLN A 34 -14.35 11.66 14.08
CA GLN A 34 -14.42 13.11 14.08
C GLN A 34 -13.04 13.76 14.20
N GLU A 35 -12.16 13.21 15.02
CA GLU A 35 -10.79 13.71 15.14
C GLU A 35 -10.00 13.51 13.83
N LEU A 36 -10.16 12.35 13.20
CA LEU A 36 -9.54 12.10 11.90
C LEU A 36 -10.08 13.07 10.84
N ALA A 37 -11.39 13.26 10.81
CA ALA A 37 -12.04 14.20 9.90
C ALA A 37 -11.50 15.62 10.06
N ALA A 38 -11.35 16.08 11.31
CA ALA A 38 -10.77 17.39 11.60
C ALA A 38 -9.33 17.51 11.13
N ARG A 39 -8.50 16.50 11.37
CA ARG A 39 -7.10 16.47 10.94
C ARG A 39 -6.95 16.46 9.41
N ALA A 40 -7.85 15.78 8.73
CA ALA A 40 -7.83 15.66 7.27
C ALA A 40 -8.62 16.75 6.54
N ASP A 41 -9.29 17.63 7.29
CA ASP A 41 -10.16 18.68 6.75
C ASP A 41 -11.26 18.12 5.83
N VAL A 42 -11.96 17.11 6.32
CA VAL A 42 -13.12 16.49 5.66
C VAL A 42 -14.25 16.31 6.65
N ASP A 43 -15.44 16.03 6.16
CA ASP A 43 -16.59 15.76 7.03
C ASP A 43 -16.47 14.37 7.66
N ARG A 44 -16.92 14.25 8.91
CA ARG A 44 -16.99 12.98 9.61
C ARG A 44 -17.81 11.95 8.82
N SER A 45 -18.89 12.39 8.18
CA SER A 45 -19.73 11.51 7.35
C SER A 45 -18.95 10.85 6.21
N MET A 46 -17.94 11.54 5.68
CA MET A 46 -17.07 11.01 4.66
C MET A 46 -16.18 9.89 5.22
N ILE A 47 -15.59 10.10 6.38
CA ILE A 47 -14.80 9.06 7.05
C ILE A 47 -15.67 7.83 7.32
N SER A 48 -16.87 8.03 7.86
CA SER A 48 -17.81 6.94 8.12
C SER A 48 -18.16 6.18 6.84
N ALA A 49 -18.43 6.88 5.75
CA ALA A 49 -18.76 6.27 4.46
C ALA A 49 -17.60 5.40 3.93
N TYR A 50 -16.36 5.88 4.05
CA TYR A 50 -15.18 5.13 3.64
C TYR A 50 -14.97 3.88 4.51
N GLU A 51 -15.08 4.01 5.83
CA GLU A 51 -14.87 2.90 6.76
C GLU A 51 -15.95 1.81 6.64
N HIS A 52 -17.16 2.19 6.25
CA HIS A 52 -18.27 1.24 6.03
C HIS A 52 -18.34 0.71 4.59
N GLY A 53 -17.44 1.15 3.72
CA GLY A 53 -17.43 0.70 2.33
C GLY A 53 -18.54 1.27 1.45
N ARG A 54 -19.30 2.27 1.94
CA ARG A 54 -20.33 2.93 1.14
C ARG A 54 -19.76 3.82 0.04
N ARG A 55 -18.56 4.32 0.24
CA ARG A 55 -17.79 5.08 -0.74
C ARG A 55 -16.37 4.57 -0.78
N GLN A 56 -15.75 4.63 -1.94
CA GLN A 56 -14.35 4.29 -2.12
C GLN A 56 -13.53 5.57 -2.24
N PRO A 57 -12.52 5.77 -1.39
CA PRO A 57 -11.61 6.88 -1.59
C PRO A 57 -10.73 6.61 -2.82
N THR A 58 -10.36 7.66 -3.52
CA THR A 58 -9.26 7.55 -4.49
C THR A 58 -7.96 7.24 -3.74
N LEU A 59 -6.98 6.71 -4.44
CA LEU A 59 -5.70 6.41 -3.81
C LEU A 59 -5.04 7.64 -3.18
N PRO A 60 -4.97 8.80 -3.85
CA PRO A 60 -4.45 10.00 -3.21
C PRO A 60 -5.23 10.44 -1.98
N THR A 61 -6.55 10.31 -1.99
CA THR A 61 -7.39 10.63 -0.83
C THR A 61 -7.09 9.69 0.33
N LEU A 62 -7.00 8.38 0.06
CA LEU A 62 -6.65 7.40 1.08
C LEU A 62 -5.29 7.69 1.71
N MET A 63 -4.29 7.98 0.88
CA MET A 63 -2.95 8.33 1.37
C MET A 63 -2.97 9.56 2.27
N ARG A 64 -3.74 10.57 1.90
CA ARG A 64 -3.90 11.78 2.71
C ARG A 64 -4.58 11.50 4.05
N LEU A 65 -5.62 10.68 4.06
CA LEU A 65 -6.33 10.29 5.29
C LEU A 65 -5.43 9.47 6.21
N LEU A 66 -4.69 8.53 5.67
CA LEU A 66 -3.74 7.73 6.45
C LEU A 66 -2.64 8.59 7.05
N LYS A 67 -2.14 9.56 6.30
CA LYS A 67 -1.16 10.52 6.79
C LYS A 67 -1.73 11.36 7.95
N ALA A 68 -2.99 11.77 7.85
CA ALA A 68 -3.66 12.49 8.92
C ALA A 68 -3.79 11.65 10.20
N ALA A 69 -3.90 10.34 10.07
CA ALA A 69 -3.88 9.40 11.19
C ALA A 69 -2.45 9.11 11.71
N GLY A 70 -1.42 9.59 11.04
CA GLY A 70 -0.03 9.39 11.42
C GLY A 70 0.65 8.23 10.71
N PHE A 71 0.12 7.76 9.59
CA PHE A 71 0.67 6.64 8.84
C PHE A 71 1.01 7.03 7.41
N GLU A 72 2.05 6.40 6.89
CA GLU A 72 2.42 6.50 5.48
C GLU A 72 2.07 5.19 4.77
N LEU A 73 1.32 5.30 3.67
CA LEU A 73 1.01 4.14 2.86
C LEU A 73 2.17 3.88 1.89
N ARG A 74 2.80 2.73 2.05
CA ARG A 74 3.81 2.24 1.11
C ARG A 74 3.24 1.05 0.36
N MET A 75 3.46 1.02 -0.93
CA MET A 75 2.92 -0.02 -1.81
C MET A 75 4.03 -0.60 -2.66
N HIS A 76 3.91 -1.89 -2.94
CA HIS A 76 4.79 -2.57 -3.89
C HIS A 76 3.99 -3.61 -4.65
N LEU A 77 4.43 -3.90 -5.85
CA LEU A 77 3.80 -4.90 -6.69
C LEU A 77 4.53 -6.22 -6.52
N VAL A 78 3.74 -7.28 -6.45
CA VAL A 78 4.26 -8.65 -6.49
C VAL A 78 3.62 -9.36 -7.69
N PRO A 79 4.28 -10.37 -8.29
CA PRO A 79 3.68 -11.12 -9.37
C PRO A 79 2.35 -11.73 -8.94
N TYR A 80 1.34 -11.64 -9.81
CA TYR A 80 0.05 -12.26 -9.57
C TYR A 80 0.18 -13.79 -9.59
N ASP A 81 -0.43 -14.43 -8.60
CA ASP A 81 -0.25 -15.85 -8.41
C ASP A 81 -1.53 -16.48 -7.84
N ASP A 82 -2.18 -17.30 -8.67
CA ASP A 82 -3.36 -18.09 -8.26
C ASP A 82 -2.98 -19.32 -7.43
N HIS A 83 -1.70 -19.68 -7.39
CA HIS A 83 -1.21 -20.90 -6.76
C HIS A 83 0.01 -20.61 -5.91
N ASP A 84 -0.17 -19.76 -4.88
CA ASP A 84 0.90 -19.32 -3.98
C ASP A 84 1.81 -20.45 -3.50
N ASP A 85 1.21 -21.58 -3.10
CA ASP A 85 1.96 -22.71 -2.59
C ASP A 85 2.77 -23.42 -3.66
N VAL A 86 2.22 -23.55 -4.87
CA VAL A 86 2.87 -24.25 -5.99
C VAL A 86 4.02 -23.42 -6.53
N LEU A 87 3.84 -22.12 -6.62
CA LEU A 87 4.87 -21.22 -7.14
C LEU A 87 5.98 -20.96 -6.13
N ALA A 88 5.66 -20.85 -4.85
CA ALA A 88 6.67 -20.79 -3.80
C ALA A 88 7.55 -22.07 -3.82
N ALA A 89 6.95 -23.24 -3.98
CA ALA A 89 7.67 -24.50 -4.10
C ALA A 89 8.53 -24.54 -5.37
N ARG A 90 8.02 -24.05 -6.50
CA ARG A 90 8.78 -23.96 -7.76
C ARG A 90 9.95 -22.99 -7.67
N GLU A 91 9.75 -21.86 -7.03
CA GLU A 91 10.81 -20.87 -6.84
C GLU A 91 11.92 -21.38 -5.93
N GLN A 92 11.56 -22.09 -4.87
CA GLN A 92 12.53 -22.74 -3.99
C GLN A 92 13.32 -23.85 -4.70
N ALA A 93 12.68 -24.50 -5.68
CA ALA A 93 13.33 -25.53 -6.48
C ALA A 93 14.20 -25.00 -7.62
N ARG A 94 14.10 -23.73 -7.97
CA ARG A 94 14.89 -23.12 -9.03
C ARG A 94 16.35 -22.93 -8.59
N PRO A 95 17.31 -23.17 -9.50
CA PRO A 95 18.71 -22.83 -9.25
C PRO A 95 18.85 -21.33 -8.90
N ALA A 96 19.78 -21.02 -8.02
CA ALA A 96 20.00 -19.65 -7.55
C ALA A 96 20.25 -18.67 -8.71
N ALA A 97 20.98 -19.09 -9.75
CA ALA A 97 21.26 -18.26 -10.92
C ALA A 97 19.99 -17.88 -11.69
N GLU A 98 19.02 -18.78 -11.79
CA GLU A 98 17.74 -18.49 -12.45
C GLU A 98 16.88 -17.54 -11.64
N ARG A 99 16.89 -17.68 -10.31
CA ARG A 99 16.17 -16.75 -9.42
C ARG A 99 16.74 -15.35 -9.52
N GLU A 100 18.04 -15.21 -9.48
CA GLU A 100 18.74 -13.92 -9.64
C GLU A 100 18.44 -13.28 -11.00
N ALA A 101 18.45 -14.08 -12.07
CA ALA A 101 18.13 -13.59 -13.41
C ALA A 101 16.67 -13.10 -13.50
N TRP A 102 15.74 -13.82 -12.88
CA TRP A 102 14.34 -13.43 -12.84
C TRP A 102 14.14 -12.14 -12.05
N GLU A 103 14.73 -12.04 -10.87
CA GLU A 103 14.66 -10.84 -10.03
C GLU A 103 15.26 -9.62 -10.74
N ARG A 104 16.35 -9.82 -11.45
CA ARG A 104 16.98 -8.77 -12.24
C ARG A 104 16.05 -8.27 -13.35
N ARG A 105 15.39 -9.17 -14.07
CA ARG A 105 14.40 -8.80 -15.10
C ARG A 105 13.21 -8.04 -14.50
N GLN A 106 12.76 -8.40 -13.31
CA GLN A 106 11.68 -7.68 -12.64
C GLN A 106 12.09 -6.27 -12.23
N ARG A 107 13.30 -6.10 -11.72
CA ARG A 107 13.85 -4.78 -11.40
C ARG A 107 13.96 -3.89 -12.64
N GLU A 108 14.46 -4.42 -13.73
CA GLU A 108 14.57 -3.70 -15.00
C GLU A 108 13.19 -3.24 -15.52
N ARG A 109 12.18 -4.08 -15.38
CA ARG A 109 10.81 -3.71 -15.76
C ARG A 109 10.26 -2.57 -14.90
N LEU A 110 10.51 -2.61 -13.60
CA LEU A 110 10.06 -1.56 -12.68
C LEU A 110 10.78 -0.24 -12.96
N GLU A 111 12.07 -0.30 -13.22
CA GLU A 111 12.87 0.88 -13.59
C GLU A 111 12.41 1.50 -14.91
N ALA A 112 11.90 0.70 -15.84
CA ALA A 112 11.36 1.20 -17.10
C ALA A 112 10.00 1.91 -16.93
N ILE A 113 9.25 1.56 -15.88
CA ILE A 113 7.94 2.15 -15.57
C ILE A 113 8.10 3.39 -14.70
N GLU A 114 9.04 3.38 -13.74
CA GLU A 114 9.31 4.52 -12.88
C GLU A 114 10.11 5.58 -13.61
N PRO A 115 9.72 6.87 -13.53
CA PRO A 115 10.56 7.92 -14.10
C PRO A 115 11.91 7.91 -13.39
N LYS A 116 12.98 7.77 -14.18
CA LYS A 116 14.33 7.81 -13.65
C LYS A 116 14.58 9.15 -12.95
N PRO A 117 15.26 9.15 -11.77
CA PRO A 117 15.62 10.40 -11.14
C PRO A 117 16.36 11.29 -12.14
N ASN A 118 15.96 12.55 -12.20
CA ASN A 118 16.50 13.49 -13.16
C ASN A 118 17.99 13.73 -12.86
N ARG A 119 18.85 13.20 -13.69
CA ARG A 119 20.31 13.37 -13.56
C ARG A 119 20.74 14.83 -13.56
N ARG A 120 19.95 15.72 -14.19
CA ARG A 120 20.19 17.16 -14.16
C ARG A 120 19.98 17.76 -12.78
N ALA A 121 19.00 17.26 -12.00
CA ALA A 121 18.78 17.69 -10.63
C ALA A 121 19.94 17.29 -9.72
N SER A 122 20.51 16.10 -9.92
CA SER A 122 21.67 15.63 -9.15
C SER A 122 22.93 16.45 -9.44
N THR A 123 23.08 16.95 -10.66
CA THR A 123 24.26 17.75 -11.07
C THR A 123 24.17 19.20 -10.55
N ARG A 124 22.96 19.68 -10.26
CA ARG A 124 22.76 21.06 -9.73
C ARG A 124 23.03 21.20 -8.24
N ILE A 125 23.14 20.12 -7.52
CA ILE A 125 23.34 20.11 -6.06
C ILE A 125 24.83 20.21 -5.69
N ARG A 126 25.70 20.30 -6.65
CA ARG A 126 27.13 20.49 -6.43
C ARG A 126 27.47 21.90 -5.99
#